data_4c99e5c41eeb625d8816c0bd3da9a303
#
_entry.id   4c99e5c41eeb625d8816c0bd3da9a303
#
_cell.length_a   1.000
_cell.length_b   1.000
_cell.length_c   1.000
_cell.angle_alpha   90.00
_cell.angle_beta   90.00
_cell.angle_gamma   90.00
#
_symmetry.space_group_name_H-M   'P 1'
#
loop_
_entity.id
_entity.type
_entity.pdbx_description
1 polymer ?
#
loop_
_entity_poly.entity_id
_entity_poly.type
_entity_poly.pdbx_seq_one_letter_code
_entity_poly.pdbx_strand_id
1 'polypeptide(L)'
;MIHFATRDERLRQFFGAYFNQDWELDDPDVPSVVDRYARDYEGDELDGESVIGLLVKDLRWLVETNKEIPSTDLWNITFDEYGSYYTGEFTGEDAHQWLQWVARRLENHLNKQ
;
A
#
# COMPACT_ATOMS: atom_id res chain seq x y z
N MET A 1 1.21 -20.12 8.20
CA MET A 1 2.29 -19.12 8.34
C MET A 1 1.70 -17.72 8.25
N ILE A 2 2.07 -16.86 9.16
CA ILE A 2 1.57 -15.49 9.20
C ILE A 2 2.47 -14.62 8.32
N HIS A 3 1.94 -14.13 7.20
CA HIS A 3 2.69 -13.30 6.23
C HIS A 3 2.62 -11.81 6.54
N PHE A 4 2.02 -11.42 7.69
CA PHE A 4 1.74 -10.02 8.02
C PHE A 4 2.26 -9.63 9.40
N ALA A 5 3.17 -10.43 9.98
CA ALA A 5 3.61 -10.23 11.35
C ALA A 5 4.46 -8.97 11.52
N THR A 6 5.23 -8.59 10.49
CA THR A 6 6.06 -7.39 10.54
C THR A 6 5.55 -6.34 9.56
N ARG A 7 5.94 -5.09 9.81
CA ARG A 7 5.63 -3.98 8.90
C ARG A 7 6.15 -4.26 7.49
N ASP A 8 7.36 -4.76 7.37
CA ASP A 8 7.96 -5.02 6.06
C ASP A 8 7.23 -6.12 5.31
N GLU A 9 6.80 -7.16 6.01
CA GLU A 9 6.01 -8.23 5.40
C GLU A 9 4.67 -7.71 4.90
N ARG A 10 4.00 -6.86 5.68
CA ARG A 10 2.71 -6.27 5.27
C ARG A 10 2.87 -5.37 4.04
N LEU A 11 3.92 -4.54 4.02
CA LEU A 11 4.18 -3.66 2.87
C LEU A 11 4.51 -4.47 1.62
N ARG A 12 5.34 -5.52 1.74
CA ARG A 12 5.65 -6.40 0.62
C ARG A 12 4.43 -7.15 0.12
N GLN A 13 3.57 -7.58 1.02
CA GLN A 13 2.33 -8.27 0.65
C GLN A 13 1.41 -7.34 -0.13
N PHE A 14 1.28 -6.09 0.32
CA PHE A 14 0.44 -5.13 -0.39
C PHE A 14 1.03 -4.78 -1.75
N PHE A 15 2.26 -4.26 -1.78
CA PHE A 15 2.86 -3.81 -3.04
C PHE A 15 3.23 -4.96 -3.97
N GLY A 16 3.87 -6.00 -3.43
CA GLY A 16 4.38 -7.09 -4.25
C GLY A 16 3.30 -8.02 -4.79
N ALA A 17 2.19 -8.17 -4.09
CA ALA A 17 1.10 -9.03 -4.54
C ALA A 17 0.04 -8.28 -5.35
N TYR A 18 -0.22 -7.00 -5.03
CA TYR A 18 -1.30 -6.23 -5.66
C TYR A 18 -0.82 -5.26 -6.73
N PHE A 19 0.39 -4.71 -6.57
CA PHE A 19 1.01 -3.84 -7.57
C PHE A 19 2.21 -4.53 -8.22
N ASN A 20 2.09 -5.83 -8.48
CA ASN A 20 3.13 -6.60 -9.15
C ASN A 20 3.22 -6.21 -10.63
N GLN A 21 4.15 -6.84 -11.35
CA GLN A 21 4.40 -6.55 -12.75
C GLN A 21 3.15 -6.62 -13.62
N ASP A 22 2.21 -7.49 -13.28
CA ASP A 22 1.00 -7.75 -14.07
C ASP A 22 -0.28 -7.16 -13.44
N TRP A 23 -0.16 -6.16 -12.55
CA TRP A 23 -1.31 -5.63 -11.83
C TRP A 23 -2.43 -5.12 -12.76
N GLU A 24 -2.05 -4.60 -13.93
CA GLU A 24 -3.01 -4.08 -14.91
C GLU A 24 -3.85 -5.18 -15.56
N LEU A 25 -3.41 -6.42 -15.49
CA LEU A 25 -4.18 -7.56 -16.02
C LEU A 25 -5.34 -7.93 -15.07
N ASP A 26 -5.18 -7.66 -13.78
CA ASP A 26 -6.16 -8.02 -12.76
C ASP A 26 -7.16 -6.91 -12.48
N ASP A 27 -6.74 -5.66 -12.61
CA ASP A 27 -7.55 -4.51 -12.23
C ASP A 27 -7.47 -3.42 -13.29
N PRO A 28 -8.60 -2.69 -13.55
CA PRO A 28 -8.62 -1.66 -14.58
C PRO A 28 -7.88 -0.38 -14.20
N ASP A 29 -7.73 -0.09 -12.90
CA ASP A 29 -7.11 1.14 -12.44
C ASP A 29 -6.58 0.97 -11.00
N VAL A 30 -5.82 1.96 -10.55
CA VAL A 30 -5.21 1.94 -9.21
C VAL A 30 -6.25 1.91 -8.08
N PRO A 31 -7.33 2.73 -8.12
CA PRO A 31 -8.34 2.62 -7.06
C PRO A 31 -8.93 1.22 -6.91
N SER A 32 -9.14 0.51 -8.02
CA SER A 32 -9.66 -0.86 -8.00
C SER A 32 -8.70 -1.82 -7.32
N VAL A 33 -7.39 -1.64 -7.48
CA VAL A 33 -6.38 -2.46 -6.80
C VAL A 33 -6.49 -2.30 -5.29
N VAL A 34 -6.57 -1.06 -4.82
CA VAL A 34 -6.68 -0.75 -3.38
C VAL A 34 -7.97 -1.34 -2.82
N ASP A 35 -9.08 -1.18 -3.54
CA ASP A 35 -10.38 -1.69 -3.10
C ASP A 35 -10.39 -3.22 -3.04
N ARG A 36 -9.72 -3.89 -3.99
CA ARG A 36 -9.60 -5.35 -3.98
C ARG A 36 -8.85 -5.82 -2.74
N TYR A 37 -7.76 -5.15 -2.39
CA TYR A 37 -7.04 -5.46 -1.16
C TYR A 37 -7.95 -5.33 0.05
N ALA A 38 -8.72 -4.25 0.13
CA ALA A 38 -9.63 -4.02 1.24
C ALA A 38 -10.68 -5.11 1.35
N ARG A 39 -11.22 -5.58 0.21
CA ARG A 39 -12.20 -6.69 0.21
C ARG A 39 -11.57 -8.01 0.63
N ASP A 40 -10.35 -8.28 0.15
CA ASP A 40 -9.67 -9.55 0.43
C ASP A 40 -9.33 -9.70 1.92
N TYR A 41 -9.06 -8.60 2.60
CA TYR A 41 -8.66 -8.61 4.00
C TYR A 41 -9.72 -8.03 4.95
N GLU A 42 -10.94 -7.83 4.45
CA GLU A 42 -12.05 -7.36 5.28
C GLU A 42 -12.30 -8.34 6.42
N GLY A 43 -12.27 -7.83 7.64
CA GLY A 43 -12.50 -8.66 8.84
C GLY A 43 -11.29 -9.43 9.32
N ASP A 44 -10.18 -9.44 8.58
CA ASP A 44 -8.97 -10.14 8.99
C ASP A 44 -8.25 -9.35 10.08
N GLU A 45 -7.80 -10.06 11.12
CA GLU A 45 -7.12 -9.46 12.26
C GLU A 45 -5.81 -10.17 12.56
N LEU A 46 -4.86 -9.42 13.12
CA LEU A 46 -3.61 -9.94 13.63
C LEU A 46 -3.43 -9.39 15.05
N ASP A 47 -3.41 -10.28 16.04
CA ASP A 47 -3.29 -9.91 17.46
C ASP A 47 -4.34 -8.90 17.90
N GLY A 48 -5.57 -9.03 17.40
CA GLY A 48 -6.69 -8.17 17.77
C GLY A 48 -6.78 -6.86 16.99
N GLU A 49 -5.86 -6.62 16.05
CA GLU A 49 -5.88 -5.42 15.22
C GLU A 49 -6.22 -5.78 13.77
N SER A 50 -7.01 -4.93 13.11
CA SER A 50 -7.35 -5.10 11.71
C SER A 50 -6.08 -5.10 10.84
N VAL A 51 -5.95 -6.07 9.93
CA VAL A 51 -4.84 -6.13 8.97
C VAL A 51 -4.82 -4.86 8.12
N ILE A 52 -5.99 -4.40 7.66
CA ILE A 52 -6.10 -3.15 6.90
C ILE A 52 -5.64 -1.96 7.74
N GLY A 53 -6.06 -1.89 9.02
CA GLY A 53 -5.65 -0.83 9.93
C GLY A 53 -4.16 -0.80 10.17
N LEU A 54 -3.53 -1.97 10.28
CA LEU A 54 -2.08 -2.07 10.42
C LEU A 54 -1.37 -1.56 9.16
N LEU A 55 -1.88 -1.90 7.97
CA LEU A 55 -1.30 -1.41 6.72
C LEU A 55 -1.43 0.11 6.61
N VAL A 56 -2.55 0.69 7.04
CA VAL A 56 -2.72 2.16 7.07
C VAL A 56 -1.61 2.79 7.90
N LYS A 57 -1.33 2.24 9.09
CA LYS A 57 -0.25 2.73 9.94
C LYS A 57 1.10 2.57 9.27
N ASP A 58 1.33 1.44 8.59
CA ASP A 58 2.59 1.17 7.89
C ASP A 58 2.83 2.17 6.77
N LEU A 59 1.79 2.48 5.99
CA LEU A 59 1.88 3.45 4.89
C LEU A 59 2.19 4.85 5.42
N ARG A 60 1.56 5.25 6.51
CA ARG A 60 1.83 6.54 7.14
C ARG A 60 3.23 6.62 7.72
N TRP A 61 3.71 5.51 8.29
CA TRP A 61 5.09 5.40 8.75
C TRP A 61 6.06 5.59 7.58
N LEU A 62 5.78 4.96 6.44
CA LEU A 62 6.63 5.04 5.25
C LEU A 62 6.75 6.48 4.76
N VAL A 63 5.63 7.22 4.71
CA VAL A 63 5.61 8.63 4.32
C VAL A 63 6.40 9.48 5.32
N GLU A 64 6.11 9.32 6.61
CA GLU A 64 6.74 10.15 7.66
C GLU A 64 8.24 9.92 7.75
N THR A 65 8.67 8.66 7.66
CA THR A 65 10.09 8.31 7.73
C THR A 65 10.87 8.87 6.54
N ASN A 66 10.20 9.05 5.40
CA ASN A 66 10.83 9.48 4.15
C ASN A 66 10.36 10.86 3.69
N LYS A 67 9.88 11.69 4.60
CA LYS A 67 9.30 12.99 4.25
C LYS A 67 10.32 13.99 3.67
N GLU A 68 11.60 13.77 3.94
CA GLU A 68 12.66 14.68 3.51
C GLU A 68 13.29 14.30 2.16
N ILE A 69 12.96 13.11 1.62
CA ILE A 69 13.54 12.66 0.36
C ILE A 69 12.64 13.05 -0.81
N PRO A 70 13.20 13.20 -2.04
CA PRO A 70 12.40 13.48 -3.22
C PRO A 70 11.41 12.35 -3.53
N SER A 71 10.32 12.71 -4.21
CA SER A 71 9.30 11.76 -4.66
C SER A 71 9.91 10.60 -5.46
N THR A 72 10.84 10.87 -6.36
CA THR A 72 11.52 9.86 -7.16
C THR A 72 12.18 8.80 -6.28
N ASP A 73 12.86 9.23 -5.21
CA ASP A 73 13.53 8.31 -4.30
C ASP A 73 12.52 7.45 -3.54
N LEU A 74 11.39 8.03 -3.15
CA LEU A 74 10.34 7.25 -2.48
C LEU A 74 9.71 6.21 -3.43
N TRP A 75 9.47 6.57 -4.71
CA TRP A 75 9.05 5.58 -5.70
C TRP A 75 10.04 4.44 -5.81
N ASN A 76 11.34 4.73 -5.78
CA ASN A 76 12.38 3.70 -5.84
C ASN A 76 12.35 2.79 -4.61
N ILE A 77 12.05 3.32 -3.45
CA ILE A 77 11.91 2.51 -2.24
C ILE A 77 10.73 1.54 -2.37
N THR A 78 9.58 2.01 -2.85
CA THR A 78 8.42 1.13 -3.00
C THR A 78 8.70 0.03 -4.01
N PHE A 79 9.45 0.32 -5.06
CA PHE A 79 9.84 -0.68 -6.06
C PHE A 79 10.91 -1.64 -5.52
N ASP A 80 12.03 -1.11 -5.04
CA ASP A 80 13.20 -1.93 -4.68
C ASP A 80 12.98 -2.74 -3.40
N GLU A 81 12.35 -2.16 -2.40
CA GLU A 81 12.20 -2.81 -1.11
C GLU A 81 10.90 -3.59 -0.97
N TYR A 82 9.83 -3.12 -1.61
CA TYR A 82 8.50 -3.70 -1.41
C TYR A 82 7.88 -4.31 -2.65
N GLY A 83 8.55 -4.20 -3.80
CA GLY A 83 8.12 -4.91 -5.01
C GLY A 83 7.00 -4.26 -5.79
N SER A 84 6.75 -2.95 -5.58
CA SER A 84 5.72 -2.23 -6.33
C SER A 84 6.19 -1.92 -7.74
N TYR A 85 5.47 -2.40 -8.75
CA TYR A 85 5.72 -2.03 -10.14
C TYR A 85 4.96 -0.78 -10.57
N TYR A 86 4.01 -0.32 -9.76
CA TYR A 86 3.37 0.96 -10.02
C TYR A 86 4.27 2.09 -9.52
N THR A 87 4.59 3.02 -10.41
CA THR A 87 5.24 4.27 -10.05
C THR A 87 4.53 5.39 -10.79
N GLY A 88 4.30 6.50 -10.11
CA GLY A 88 3.68 7.67 -10.72
C GLY A 88 4.68 8.58 -11.44
N GLU A 89 5.90 8.09 -11.65
CA GLU A 89 6.99 8.88 -12.23
C GLU A 89 6.63 9.45 -13.60
N PHE A 90 6.02 8.62 -14.43
CA PHE A 90 5.66 9.02 -15.80
C PHE A 90 4.47 9.96 -15.86
N THR A 91 3.64 10.00 -14.82
CA THR A 91 2.48 10.88 -14.76
C THR A 91 2.74 12.12 -13.91
N GLY A 92 3.92 12.23 -13.30
CA GLY A 92 4.27 13.32 -12.41
C GLY A 92 3.61 13.26 -11.05
N GLU A 93 3.06 12.11 -10.69
CA GLU A 93 2.41 11.94 -9.38
C GLU A 93 3.44 11.90 -8.25
N ASP A 94 3.15 12.63 -7.17
CA ASP A 94 4.02 12.67 -5.99
C ASP A 94 3.84 11.42 -5.15
N ALA A 95 4.95 10.73 -4.84
CA ALA A 95 4.90 9.46 -4.09
C ALA A 95 4.34 9.63 -2.69
N HIS A 96 4.68 10.73 -2.01
CA HIS A 96 4.19 10.99 -0.65
C HIS A 96 2.69 11.17 -0.65
N GLN A 97 2.17 11.95 -1.60
CA GLN A 97 0.74 12.19 -1.72
C GLN A 97 -0.02 10.92 -2.11
N TRP A 98 0.55 10.12 -3.01
CA TRP A 98 -0.07 8.87 -3.43
C TRP A 98 -0.20 7.88 -2.27
N LEU A 99 0.85 7.70 -1.49
CA LEU A 99 0.82 6.81 -0.34
C LEU A 99 -0.19 7.27 0.71
N GLN A 100 -0.29 8.58 0.93
CA GLN A 100 -1.31 9.14 1.83
C GLN A 100 -2.73 8.90 1.30
N TRP A 101 -2.90 9.02 0.00
CA TRP A 101 -4.18 8.74 -0.65
C TRP A 101 -4.58 7.27 -0.47
N VAL A 102 -3.63 6.36 -0.68
CA VAL A 102 -3.88 4.92 -0.48
C VAL A 102 -4.30 4.67 0.98
N ALA A 103 -3.57 5.25 1.92
CA ALA A 103 -3.88 5.07 3.35
C ALA A 103 -5.29 5.57 3.67
N ARG A 104 -5.68 6.75 3.16
CA ARG A 104 -7.02 7.30 3.40
C ARG A 104 -8.10 6.43 2.77
N ARG A 105 -7.86 5.92 1.56
CA ARG A 105 -8.84 5.06 0.90
C ARG A 105 -9.07 3.77 1.67
N LEU A 106 -8.00 3.15 2.16
CA LEU A 106 -8.10 1.97 3.01
C LEU A 106 -8.82 2.28 4.33
N GLU A 107 -8.50 3.39 4.94
CA GLU A 107 -9.14 3.82 6.18
C GLU A 107 -10.65 4.05 5.99
N ASN A 108 -11.05 4.58 4.84
CA ASN A 108 -12.46 4.76 4.52
C ASN A 108 -13.21 3.42 4.46
N HIS A 109 -12.55 2.37 3.98
CA HIS A 109 -13.15 1.04 4.00
C HIS A 109 -13.39 0.55 5.44
N LEU A 110 -12.46 0.81 6.35
CA LEU A 110 -12.63 0.46 7.75
C LEU A 110 -13.82 1.19 8.39
N ASN A 111 -13.99 2.46 8.05
CA ASN A 111 -15.04 3.29 8.63
C ASN A 111 -16.44 2.93 8.13
N LYS A 112 -16.54 2.15 7.07
CA LYS A 112 -17.83 1.70 6.52
C LYS A 112 -18.32 0.37 7.10
N GLN A 113 -17.51 -0.25 7.93
CA GLN A 113 -17.81 -1.56 8.52
C GLN A 113 -18.53 -1.46 9.86
#